data_50a376cbf301232868ae5644b54b93e4
#
_entry.id   50a376cbf301232868ae5644b54b93e4
#
_cell.length_a   1.000
_cell.length_b   1.000
_cell.length_c   1.000
_cell.angle_alpha   90.00
_cell.angle_beta   90.00
_cell.angle_gamma   90.00
#
_symmetry.space_group_name_H-M   'P 1'
#
loop_
_entity.id
_entity.type
_entity.pdbx_description
1 polymer ?
#
loop_
_entity_poly.entity_id
_entity_poly.type
_entity_poly.pdbx_seq_one_letter_code
_entity_poly.pdbx_strand_id
1 'polypeptide(L)'
;MRIAITAAAILALAAGAHAQPQPQSRPLDCSKAATQTDMSMCADQAYRKSDADLNAAYKEINARLKDDKTAATQFHAAQRAWLSFRDAECAFAAGGTSGSSAYPMAQSACLDKLTQARTKELRAYLECEEGDLTCPVPGKP
;
A
#
# COMPACT_ATOMS: atom_id res chain seq x y z
N MET A 1 -34.61 -70.73 -12.62
CA MET A 1 -34.69 -69.41 -11.99
C MET A 1 -33.75 -68.50 -12.76
N ARG A 2 -34.26 -67.62 -13.67
CA ARG A 2 -33.48 -66.78 -14.57
C ARG A 2 -33.55 -65.34 -14.01
N ILE A 3 -32.38 -64.80 -13.64
CA ILE A 3 -32.26 -63.45 -13.11
C ILE A 3 -31.94 -62.53 -14.29
N ALA A 4 -32.85 -61.64 -14.61
CA ALA A 4 -32.66 -60.57 -15.61
C ALA A 4 -31.94 -59.38 -14.95
N ILE A 5 -30.78 -59.03 -15.48
CA ILE A 5 -30.03 -57.85 -15.06
C ILE A 5 -30.40 -56.72 -16.00
N THR A 6 -31.16 -55.70 -15.50
CA THR A 6 -31.46 -54.47 -16.20
C THR A 6 -30.33 -53.47 -16.02
N ALA A 7 -29.63 -53.16 -17.11
CA ALA A 7 -28.61 -52.08 -17.12
C ALA A 7 -29.30 -50.69 -17.17
N ALA A 8 -29.11 -49.91 -16.12
CA ALA A 8 -29.51 -48.51 -16.07
C ALA A 8 -28.42 -47.64 -16.72
N ALA A 9 -28.73 -47.01 -17.83
CA ALA A 9 -27.84 -46.01 -18.48
C ALA A 9 -27.93 -44.67 -17.73
N ILE A 10 -26.82 -44.23 -17.14
CA ILE A 10 -26.70 -42.91 -16.51
C ILE A 10 -26.26 -41.93 -17.59
N LEU A 11 -27.17 -41.04 -17.99
CA LEU A 11 -26.81 -39.88 -18.84
C LEU A 11 -26.10 -38.84 -17.94
N ALA A 12 -24.80 -38.66 -18.15
CA ALA A 12 -24.04 -37.54 -17.58
C ALA A 12 -24.32 -36.27 -18.37
N LEU A 13 -25.08 -35.31 -17.78
CA LEU A 13 -25.20 -33.97 -18.27
C LEU A 13 -23.89 -33.22 -17.95
N ALA A 14 -23.07 -32.98 -18.98
CA ALA A 14 -21.92 -32.06 -18.90
C ALA A 14 -22.44 -30.63 -18.86
N ALA A 15 -22.50 -30.04 -17.66
CA ALA A 15 -22.73 -28.61 -17.49
C ALA A 15 -21.49 -27.86 -17.98
N GLY A 16 -21.56 -27.27 -19.16
CA GLY A 16 -20.54 -26.38 -19.70
C GLY A 16 -20.41 -25.15 -18.81
N ALA A 17 -19.34 -25.03 -18.05
CA ALA A 17 -18.98 -23.82 -17.36
C ALA A 17 -18.66 -22.73 -18.38
N HIS A 18 -19.58 -21.82 -18.64
CA HIS A 18 -19.32 -20.62 -19.42
C HIS A 18 -18.44 -19.71 -18.57
N ALA A 19 -17.14 -19.65 -18.89
CA ALA A 19 -16.25 -18.64 -18.34
C ALA A 19 -16.75 -17.26 -18.82
N GLN A 20 -17.34 -16.49 -17.92
CA GLN A 20 -17.69 -15.11 -18.21
C GLN A 20 -16.39 -14.33 -18.41
N PRO A 21 -16.24 -13.53 -19.51
CA PRO A 21 -15.11 -12.64 -19.66
C PRO A 21 -15.04 -11.72 -18.46
N GLN A 22 -13.98 -11.80 -17.66
CA GLN A 22 -13.73 -10.82 -16.60
C GLN A 22 -13.55 -9.46 -17.28
N PRO A 23 -14.25 -8.41 -16.83
CA PRO A 23 -14.05 -7.09 -17.37
C PRO A 23 -12.58 -6.73 -17.17
N GLN A 24 -11.86 -6.58 -18.27
CA GLN A 24 -10.48 -6.08 -18.25
C GLN A 24 -10.52 -4.70 -17.62
N SER A 25 -9.93 -4.57 -16.42
CA SER A 25 -9.82 -3.29 -15.74
C SER A 25 -9.00 -2.35 -16.62
N ARG A 26 -9.69 -1.43 -17.32
CA ARG A 26 -9.03 -0.34 -18.04
C ARG A 26 -8.15 0.40 -17.03
N PRO A 27 -6.88 0.71 -17.35
CA PRO A 27 -6.05 1.56 -16.50
C PRO A 27 -6.82 2.85 -16.18
N LEU A 28 -6.95 3.17 -14.89
CA LEU A 28 -7.66 4.35 -14.43
C LEU A 28 -6.87 5.60 -14.83
N ASP A 29 -7.50 6.48 -15.60
CA ASP A 29 -6.93 7.79 -15.96
C ASP A 29 -7.34 8.81 -14.90
N CYS A 30 -6.46 9.05 -13.95
CA CYS A 30 -6.72 9.97 -12.83
C CYS A 30 -6.88 11.43 -13.26
N SER A 31 -6.45 11.81 -14.46
CA SER A 31 -6.71 13.16 -14.99
C SER A 31 -8.17 13.35 -15.40
N LYS A 32 -8.93 12.26 -15.52
CA LYS A 32 -10.35 12.22 -15.94
C LYS A 32 -11.26 11.61 -14.89
N ALA A 33 -10.79 11.45 -13.64
CA ALA A 33 -11.58 10.92 -12.55
C ALA A 33 -12.79 11.84 -12.27
N ALA A 34 -13.98 11.42 -12.68
CA ALA A 34 -15.19 12.21 -12.56
C ALA A 34 -16.19 11.66 -11.51
N THR A 35 -16.07 10.37 -11.17
CA THR A 35 -16.92 9.76 -10.15
C THR A 35 -16.21 9.70 -8.80
N GLN A 36 -16.99 9.64 -7.69
CA GLN A 36 -16.44 9.47 -6.36
C GLN A 36 -15.59 8.18 -6.26
N THR A 37 -16.00 7.12 -6.95
CA THR A 37 -15.25 5.87 -7.00
C THR A 37 -13.90 6.06 -7.68
N ASP A 38 -13.87 6.71 -8.87
CA ASP A 38 -12.62 6.98 -9.58
C ASP A 38 -11.68 7.86 -8.75
N MET A 39 -12.21 8.90 -8.12
CA MET A 39 -11.42 9.78 -7.24
C MET A 39 -10.84 9.02 -6.05
N SER A 40 -11.61 8.12 -5.43
CA SER A 40 -11.13 7.28 -4.33
C SER A 40 -10.04 6.32 -4.78
N MET A 41 -10.20 5.70 -5.95
CA MET A 41 -9.20 4.81 -6.53
C MET A 41 -7.90 5.56 -6.88
N CYS A 42 -8.01 6.77 -7.40
CA CYS A 42 -6.85 7.61 -7.71
C CYS A 42 -6.08 8.04 -6.45
N ALA A 43 -6.80 8.41 -5.38
CA ALA A 43 -6.19 8.74 -4.10
C ALA A 43 -5.47 7.52 -3.49
N ASP A 44 -6.07 6.32 -3.55
CA ASP A 44 -5.43 5.08 -3.10
C ASP A 44 -4.19 4.75 -3.95
N GLN A 45 -4.25 4.93 -5.26
CA GLN A 45 -3.09 4.70 -6.13
C GLN A 45 -1.93 5.66 -5.82
N ALA A 46 -2.21 6.94 -5.56
CA ALA A 46 -1.21 7.91 -5.15
C ALA A 46 -0.57 7.51 -3.81
N TYR A 47 -1.39 7.15 -2.82
CA TYR A 47 -0.90 6.67 -1.53
C TYR A 47 -0.02 5.43 -1.66
N ARG A 48 -0.44 4.41 -2.44
CA ARG A 48 0.38 3.20 -2.65
C ARG A 48 1.73 3.51 -3.28
N LYS A 49 1.77 4.48 -4.19
CA LYS A 49 3.03 4.93 -4.77
C LYS A 49 3.94 5.57 -3.73
N SER A 50 3.43 6.50 -2.93
CA SER A 50 4.22 7.16 -1.88
C SER A 50 4.66 6.19 -0.79
N ASP A 51 3.85 5.17 -0.45
CA ASP A 51 4.21 4.11 0.49
C ASP A 51 5.35 3.23 -0.06
N ALA A 52 5.33 2.91 -1.34
CA ALA A 52 6.44 2.20 -1.99
C ALA A 52 7.74 3.03 -1.96
N ASP A 53 7.65 4.33 -2.23
CA ASP A 53 8.79 5.26 -2.14
C ASP A 53 9.35 5.37 -0.71
N LEU A 54 8.47 5.42 0.31
CA LEU A 54 8.83 5.39 1.72
C LEU A 54 9.57 4.10 2.09
N ASN A 55 9.01 2.96 1.67
CA ASN A 55 9.57 1.65 1.95
C ASN A 55 10.95 1.46 1.29
N ALA A 56 11.17 2.06 0.11
CA ALA A 56 12.49 2.05 -0.54
C ALA A 56 13.53 2.83 0.29
N ALA A 57 13.19 4.05 0.73
CA ALA A 57 14.07 4.85 1.60
C ALA A 57 14.34 4.16 2.95
N TYR A 58 13.31 3.58 3.56
CA TYR A 58 13.44 2.80 4.79
C TYR A 58 14.42 1.63 4.65
N LYS A 59 14.32 0.87 3.56
CA LYS A 59 15.23 -0.26 3.30
C LYS A 59 16.67 0.20 3.12
N GLU A 60 16.90 1.31 2.43
CA GLU A 60 18.23 1.83 2.22
C GLU A 60 18.87 2.31 3.54
N ILE A 61 18.12 3.02 4.38
CA ILE A 61 18.60 3.42 5.71
C ILE A 61 18.98 2.20 6.54
N ASN A 62 18.13 1.17 6.58
CA ASN A 62 18.43 -0.07 7.31
C ASN A 62 19.71 -0.75 6.80
N ALA A 63 19.94 -0.74 5.50
CA ALA A 63 21.16 -1.30 4.92
C ALA A 63 22.41 -0.54 5.38
N ARG A 64 22.34 0.79 5.49
CA ARG A 64 23.46 1.61 5.99
C ARG A 64 23.67 1.48 7.50
N LEU A 65 22.60 1.25 8.26
CA LEU A 65 22.66 1.09 9.73
C LEU A 65 22.96 -0.36 10.18
N LYS A 66 23.25 -1.28 9.27
CA LYS A 66 23.42 -2.72 9.59
C LYS A 66 24.42 -3.02 10.69
N ASP A 67 25.49 -2.22 10.78
CA ASP A 67 26.59 -2.38 11.73
C ASP A 67 26.44 -1.51 12.99
N ASP A 68 25.47 -0.58 13.01
CA ASP A 68 25.09 0.23 14.17
C ASP A 68 23.75 -0.20 14.74
N LYS A 69 23.76 -1.15 15.68
CA LYS A 69 22.57 -1.70 16.32
C LYS A 69 21.78 -0.66 17.13
N THR A 70 22.46 0.32 17.69
CA THR A 70 21.84 1.37 18.49
C THR A 70 21.03 2.30 17.59
N ALA A 71 21.66 2.85 16.55
CA ALA A 71 20.98 3.72 15.59
C ALA A 71 19.85 2.98 14.87
N ALA A 72 20.05 1.72 14.47
CA ALA A 72 18.99 0.90 13.86
C ALA A 72 17.78 0.74 14.79
N THR A 73 18.00 0.46 16.08
CA THR A 73 16.92 0.33 17.06
C THR A 73 16.14 1.64 17.23
N GLN A 74 16.83 2.77 17.32
CA GLN A 74 16.23 4.09 17.42
C GLN A 74 15.42 4.44 16.15
N PHE A 75 15.98 4.17 14.98
CA PHE A 75 15.29 4.38 13.70
C PHE A 75 14.01 3.56 13.59
N HIS A 76 14.06 2.27 13.96
CA HIS A 76 12.88 1.42 13.97
C HIS A 76 11.80 1.92 14.94
N ALA A 77 12.20 2.38 16.13
CA ALA A 77 11.27 2.95 17.09
C ALA A 77 10.61 4.22 16.55
N ALA A 78 11.39 5.13 15.97
CA ALA A 78 10.91 6.36 15.37
C ALA A 78 9.93 6.08 14.21
N GLN A 79 10.26 5.11 13.35
CA GLN A 79 9.39 4.77 12.21
C GLN A 79 8.06 4.14 12.67
N ARG A 80 8.08 3.27 13.68
CA ARG A 80 6.83 2.71 14.26
C ARG A 80 5.96 3.80 14.89
N ALA A 81 6.54 4.71 15.64
CA ALA A 81 5.81 5.83 16.24
C ALA A 81 5.20 6.74 15.18
N TRP A 82 5.95 7.01 14.11
CA TRP A 82 5.47 7.79 12.98
C TRP A 82 4.29 7.10 12.26
N LEU A 83 4.34 5.80 12.01
CA LEU A 83 3.23 5.05 11.42
C LEU A 83 1.96 5.16 12.27
N SER A 84 2.09 5.01 13.59
CA SER A 84 0.95 5.15 14.51
C SER A 84 0.37 6.58 14.48
N PHE A 85 1.23 7.59 14.43
CA PHE A 85 0.81 8.98 14.28
C PHE A 85 0.08 9.20 12.95
N ARG A 86 0.67 8.78 11.82
CA ARG A 86 0.09 8.93 10.49
C ARG A 86 -1.32 8.35 10.42
N ASP A 87 -1.49 7.13 10.90
CA ASP A 87 -2.76 6.42 10.80
C ASP A 87 -3.84 7.07 11.68
N ALA A 88 -3.47 7.49 12.90
CA ALA A 88 -4.38 8.21 13.81
C ALA A 88 -4.74 9.61 13.27
N GLU A 89 -3.77 10.36 12.78
CA GLU A 89 -3.98 11.69 12.20
C GLU A 89 -4.91 11.62 10.99
N CYS A 90 -4.72 10.63 10.09
CA CYS A 90 -5.55 10.52 8.91
C CYS A 90 -6.96 9.98 9.23
N ALA A 91 -7.12 9.16 10.25
CA ALA A 91 -8.44 8.80 10.76
C ALA A 91 -9.19 10.03 11.30
N PHE A 92 -8.49 10.89 12.03
CA PHE A 92 -9.06 12.15 12.54
C PHE A 92 -9.40 13.12 11.39
N ALA A 93 -8.44 13.38 10.50
CA ALA A 93 -8.61 14.33 9.39
C ALA A 93 -9.73 13.93 8.41
N ALA A 94 -9.90 12.63 8.17
CA ALA A 94 -10.99 12.11 7.33
C ALA A 94 -12.31 11.95 8.11
N GLY A 95 -12.32 12.10 9.42
CA GLY A 95 -13.45 11.81 10.31
C GLY A 95 -14.74 12.53 9.93
N GLY A 96 -14.66 13.77 9.43
CA GLY A 96 -15.83 14.53 8.96
C GLY A 96 -16.55 13.92 7.76
N THR A 97 -15.94 12.99 7.04
CA THR A 97 -16.52 12.25 5.92
C THR A 97 -16.91 10.81 6.27
N SER A 98 -16.80 10.44 7.55
CA SER A 98 -17.10 9.08 8.04
C SER A 98 -18.52 8.65 7.64
N GLY A 99 -18.66 7.42 7.16
CA GLY A 99 -19.93 6.87 6.69
C GLY A 99 -20.38 7.34 5.29
N SER A 100 -19.63 8.23 4.64
CA SER A 100 -19.90 8.66 3.25
C SER A 100 -18.96 7.98 2.25
N SER A 101 -19.35 8.02 0.96
CA SER A 101 -18.50 7.53 -0.14
C SER A 101 -17.21 8.34 -0.35
N ALA A 102 -17.10 9.54 0.26
CA ALA A 102 -15.92 10.38 0.19
C ALA A 102 -14.84 9.98 1.20
N TYR A 103 -15.18 9.20 2.23
CA TYR A 103 -14.22 8.82 3.28
C TYR A 103 -12.95 8.14 2.75
N PRO A 104 -13.02 7.12 1.87
CA PRO A 104 -11.82 6.46 1.36
C PRO A 104 -10.89 7.42 0.61
N MET A 105 -11.45 8.35 -0.15
CA MET A 105 -10.67 9.38 -0.86
C MET A 105 -9.96 10.31 0.12
N ALA A 106 -10.69 10.85 1.10
CA ALA A 106 -10.15 11.78 2.09
C ALA A 106 -9.03 11.13 2.92
N GLN A 107 -9.24 9.89 3.35
CA GLN A 107 -8.27 9.12 4.11
C GLN A 107 -7.01 8.84 3.29
N SER A 108 -7.16 8.32 2.07
CA SER A 108 -6.01 8.02 1.20
C SER A 108 -5.22 9.27 0.82
N ALA A 109 -5.87 10.39 0.57
CA ALA A 109 -5.20 11.66 0.29
C ALA A 109 -4.38 12.16 1.49
N CYS A 110 -4.89 12.02 2.71
CA CYS A 110 -4.14 12.33 3.93
C CYS A 110 -2.93 11.41 4.10
N LEU A 111 -3.12 10.08 3.97
CA LEU A 111 -2.05 9.09 4.05
C LEU A 111 -0.95 9.38 3.02
N ASP A 112 -1.31 9.67 1.77
CA ASP A 112 -0.37 10.04 0.71
C ASP A 112 0.46 11.27 1.10
N LYS A 113 -0.18 12.35 1.53
CA LYS A 113 0.48 13.60 1.93
C LYS A 113 1.51 13.38 3.04
N LEU A 114 1.13 12.70 4.12
CA LEU A 114 2.03 12.45 5.25
C LEU A 114 3.16 11.49 4.86
N THR A 115 2.86 10.48 4.04
CA THR A 115 3.85 9.51 3.56
C THR A 115 4.89 10.18 2.65
N GLN A 116 4.48 11.07 1.75
CA GLN A 116 5.41 11.87 0.94
C GLN A 116 6.33 12.75 1.80
N ALA A 117 5.78 13.44 2.81
CA ALA A 117 6.55 14.25 3.73
C ALA A 117 7.62 13.41 4.46
N ARG A 118 7.22 12.25 5.00
CA ARG A 118 8.16 11.33 5.67
C ARG A 118 9.22 10.79 4.73
N THR A 119 8.84 10.44 3.51
CA THR A 119 9.79 9.97 2.49
C THR A 119 10.86 11.02 2.22
N LYS A 120 10.47 12.30 2.13
CA LYS A 120 11.43 13.41 1.95
C LYS A 120 12.41 13.50 3.12
N GLU A 121 11.92 13.38 4.36
CA GLU A 121 12.79 13.37 5.56
C GLU A 121 13.77 12.19 5.55
N LEU A 122 13.29 10.98 5.25
CA LEU A 122 14.15 9.80 5.18
C LEU A 122 15.20 9.91 4.06
N ARG A 123 14.85 10.48 2.92
CA ARG A 123 15.81 10.73 1.84
C ARG A 123 16.87 11.74 2.24
N ALA A 124 16.50 12.78 3.00
CA ALA A 124 17.49 13.74 3.53
C ALA A 124 18.54 13.07 4.41
N TYR A 125 18.16 12.06 5.21
CA TYR A 125 19.14 11.26 5.96
C TYR A 125 20.09 10.43 5.06
N LEU A 126 19.67 10.10 3.84
CA LEU A 126 20.50 9.36 2.88
C LEU A 126 21.45 10.26 2.08
N GLU A 127 21.20 11.57 2.07
CA GLU A 127 22.01 12.59 1.36
C GLU A 127 23.10 13.20 2.25
N CYS A 128 23.29 12.67 3.45
CA CYS A 128 24.28 13.11 4.40
C CYS A 128 25.71 12.97 3.86
N GLU A 129 26.54 13.98 4.08
CA GLU A 129 27.97 13.96 3.74
C GLU A 129 28.78 13.22 4.79
N GLU A 130 29.88 12.58 4.37
CA GLU A 130 30.79 11.92 5.29
C GLU A 130 31.42 12.94 6.25
N GLY A 131 31.38 12.64 7.55
CA GLY A 131 31.90 13.51 8.61
C GLY A 131 30.93 14.51 9.18
N ASP A 132 29.68 14.60 8.66
CA ASP A 132 28.62 15.38 9.29
C ASP A 132 28.11 14.70 10.57
N LEU A 133 28.51 15.26 11.73
CA LEU A 133 28.12 14.74 13.05
C LEU A 133 26.63 14.87 13.36
N THR A 134 25.88 15.64 12.59
CA THR A 134 24.42 15.80 12.76
C THR A 134 23.64 14.75 11.96
N CYS A 135 24.33 13.99 11.14
CA CYS A 135 23.76 12.98 10.27
C CYS A 135 23.53 11.65 10.99
N PRO A 136 22.27 11.18 11.08
CA PRO A 136 21.96 9.96 11.81
C PRO A 136 22.28 8.68 11.02
N VAL A 137 22.59 8.81 9.73
CA VAL A 137 22.85 7.66 8.83
C VAL A 137 24.23 7.85 8.18
N PRO A 138 25.12 6.83 8.24
CA PRO A 138 26.43 6.91 7.60
C PRO A 138 26.31 7.29 6.12
N GLY A 139 27.25 8.08 5.62
CA GLY A 139 27.35 8.44 4.22
C GLY A 139 27.41 7.21 3.31
N LYS A 140 27.21 7.42 2.03
CA LYS A 140 27.30 6.33 1.03
C LYS A 140 28.78 5.92 0.91
N PRO A 141 29.09 4.61 0.98
CA PRO A 141 30.46 4.12 0.79
C PRO A 141 30.97 4.37 -0.62
#